data_571395e0f75edff443d97a5b8a118939
#
_entry.id   571395e0f75edff443d97a5b8a118939
#
_cell.length_a   1.000
_cell.length_b   1.000
_cell.length_c   1.000
_cell.angle_alpha   90.00
_cell.angle_beta   90.00
_cell.angle_gamma   90.00
#
_symmetry.space_group_name_H-M   'P 1'
#
loop_
_entity.id
_entity.type
_entity.pdbx_description
1 polymer ?
#
loop_
_entity_poly.entity_id
_entity_poly.type
_entity_poly.pdbx_seq_one_letter_code
_entity_poly.pdbx_strand_id
1 'polypeptide(L)'
;QVDVYFDVTGALCSDRIEQAVIQGETTDLADRTGVCLFNTAPDSKMLASSGDNQRINWGRIHILPLGAAASCLIGDANLRLSFARDGNLDRNAVLPRRRWPADQAPLVAAAAESLRVVAGSPAAAAFVIAYEDGSSINYFGSMMPAYCFKDGDDFAAIMRLSANEYPALLDRCDAFDERLFADCEKAGGRNYAELAVLAYRQAIAAHKLIADENGEVIFLSKECFSNGCIGTVDVSYPSMPLFLLFCPELVRGMLRPIFRHAATPAWPYDFAPHDVGQYPLATGQVYGLINQVLERKYQMPVEECGNMLIMTAAACAADGDYALAIDQLALLDQWAGYLLEFGQDPGEQLCTDDFAGHLNHNANLSIKAIVGLGAYAQILAAAGDQAKSSQILAKAKDMAALWLQMAGAGKDGQPTRLTFDRSGTWSMKYNLLFDRLLRLGLFPEKLYQDELAVYLARQNRYGLP
;
A
#
# COMPACT_ATOMS: atom_id res chain seq x y z
N GLN A 1 -23.81 35.06 9.08
CA GLN A 1 -23.80 33.71 9.61
C GLN A 1 -23.78 32.72 8.45
N VAL A 2 -23.01 31.66 8.56
CA VAL A 2 -22.99 30.53 7.65
C VAL A 2 -23.10 29.26 8.49
N ASP A 3 -24.05 28.41 8.13
CA ASP A 3 -24.24 27.14 8.80
C ASP A 3 -23.60 26.01 7.95
N VAL A 4 -22.73 25.21 8.57
CA VAL A 4 -22.00 24.11 7.93
C VAL A 4 -22.55 22.79 8.45
N TYR A 5 -22.82 21.85 7.54
CA TYR A 5 -23.33 20.53 7.85
C TYR A 5 -22.42 19.46 7.24
N PHE A 6 -22.20 18.41 8.00
CA PHE A 6 -21.48 17.21 7.54
C PHE A 6 -22.13 15.96 8.09
N ASP A 7 -22.21 14.90 7.29
CA ASP A 7 -22.66 13.59 7.76
C ASP A 7 -21.93 12.42 7.09
N VAL A 8 -21.98 11.27 7.75
CA VAL A 8 -21.63 9.97 7.20
C VAL A 8 -22.74 8.97 7.38
N THR A 9 -22.87 8.04 6.48
CA THR A 9 -23.86 6.94 6.58
C THR A 9 -23.27 5.71 7.22
N GLY A 10 -24.11 4.89 7.86
CA GLY A 10 -23.72 3.57 8.38
C GLY A 10 -23.31 2.55 7.32
N ALA A 11 -23.42 2.89 6.04
CA ALA A 11 -22.88 2.07 4.94
C ALA A 11 -21.39 1.81 5.05
N LEU A 12 -20.65 2.72 5.70
CA LEU A 12 -19.21 2.56 5.93
C LEU A 12 -18.87 1.42 6.89
N CYS A 13 -19.84 0.91 7.64
CA CYS A 13 -19.68 -0.21 8.59
C CYS A 13 -20.27 -1.53 8.07
N SER A 14 -20.58 -1.62 6.77
CA SER A 14 -21.21 -2.79 6.20
C SER A 14 -20.68 -3.13 4.80
N ASP A 15 -20.44 -4.41 4.57
CA ASP A 15 -20.17 -4.94 3.24
C ASP A 15 -21.45 -5.03 2.40
N ARG A 16 -22.56 -5.43 3.03
CA ARG A 16 -23.88 -5.62 2.40
C ARG A 16 -24.93 -4.75 3.08
N ILE A 17 -25.19 -3.61 2.48
CA ILE A 17 -26.08 -2.61 3.06
C ILE A 17 -27.51 -3.11 3.22
N GLU A 18 -27.98 -4.01 2.35
CA GLU A 18 -29.33 -4.59 2.39
C GLU A 18 -29.53 -5.50 3.59
N GLN A 19 -28.45 -6.01 4.16
CA GLN A 19 -28.44 -6.88 5.33
C GLN A 19 -28.05 -6.16 6.61
N ALA A 20 -27.59 -4.92 6.50
CA ALA A 20 -27.08 -4.15 7.62
C ALA A 20 -28.17 -3.81 8.64
N VAL A 21 -27.79 -3.85 9.91
CA VAL A 21 -28.59 -3.33 11.03
C VAL A 21 -27.78 -2.25 11.71
N ILE A 22 -27.94 -1.02 11.26
CA ILE A 22 -27.15 0.11 11.76
C ILE A 22 -27.74 0.60 13.08
N GLN A 23 -26.86 0.80 14.04
CA GLN A 23 -27.14 1.41 15.33
C GLN A 23 -26.23 2.62 15.51
N GLY A 24 -26.72 3.62 16.24
CA GLY A 24 -25.94 4.79 16.58
C GLY A 24 -25.86 5.00 18.08
N GLU A 25 -24.75 5.55 18.53
CA GLU A 25 -24.47 5.89 19.92
C GLU A 25 -23.75 7.25 20.00
N THR A 26 -23.89 7.90 21.16
CA THR A 26 -23.10 9.08 21.48
C THR A 26 -21.69 8.65 21.88
N THR A 27 -20.69 9.36 21.38
CA THR A 27 -19.29 9.21 21.79
C THR A 27 -18.94 10.34 22.75
N ASP A 28 -18.75 10.05 24.02
CA ASP A 28 -18.34 11.02 25.04
C ASP A 28 -16.84 10.98 25.26
N LEU A 29 -16.16 12.10 25.03
CA LEU A 29 -14.71 12.27 25.17
C LEU A 29 -14.34 13.20 26.35
N ALA A 30 -15.20 13.31 27.35
CA ALA A 30 -15.05 14.14 28.54
C ALA A 30 -15.18 15.66 28.30
N ASP A 31 -14.53 16.22 27.30
CA ASP A 31 -14.60 17.66 26.93
C ASP A 31 -15.42 17.93 25.65
N ARG A 32 -15.76 16.88 24.93
CA ARG A 32 -16.44 16.92 23.61
C ARG A 32 -17.40 15.76 23.48
N THR A 33 -18.46 15.98 22.73
CA THR A 33 -19.43 14.93 22.39
C THR A 33 -19.44 14.72 20.88
N GLY A 34 -19.25 13.48 20.47
CA GLY A 34 -19.40 13.01 19.10
C GLY A 34 -20.56 12.03 18.97
N VAL A 35 -20.72 11.49 17.80
CA VAL A 35 -21.66 10.40 17.50
C VAL A 35 -20.99 9.32 16.66
N CYS A 36 -21.41 8.09 16.82
CA CYS A 36 -20.92 7.00 16.01
C CYS A 36 -22.05 6.12 15.45
N LEU A 37 -21.75 5.44 14.35
CA LEU A 37 -22.60 4.39 13.77
C LEU A 37 -21.81 3.09 13.67
N PHE A 38 -22.52 1.97 13.83
CA PHE A 38 -21.95 0.63 13.67
C PHE A 38 -23.02 -0.39 13.21
N ASN A 39 -22.56 -1.48 12.62
CA ASN A 39 -23.42 -2.55 12.15
C ASN A 39 -23.56 -3.61 13.26
N THR A 40 -24.80 -4.00 13.57
CA THR A 40 -25.15 -5.05 14.57
C THR A 40 -25.82 -6.26 13.92
N ALA A 41 -25.70 -6.43 12.60
CA ALA A 41 -26.19 -7.62 11.93
C ALA A 41 -25.43 -8.87 12.42
N PRO A 42 -26.06 -10.07 12.44
CA PRO A 42 -25.43 -11.29 12.96
C PRO A 42 -24.15 -11.71 12.23
N ASP A 43 -23.99 -11.30 10.97
CA ASP A 43 -22.81 -11.53 10.12
C ASP A 43 -21.75 -10.44 10.26
N SER A 44 -22.04 -9.36 10.99
CA SER A 44 -21.09 -8.28 11.30
C SER A 44 -20.14 -8.74 12.42
N LYS A 45 -19.17 -9.58 12.04
CA LYS A 45 -18.17 -10.11 12.96
C LYS A 45 -16.77 -9.62 12.54
N MET A 46 -16.04 -9.13 13.51
CA MET A 46 -14.68 -8.65 13.33
C MET A 46 -13.79 -9.73 12.74
N LEU A 47 -13.08 -9.42 11.66
CA LEU A 47 -12.13 -10.30 10.96
C LEU A 47 -12.71 -11.68 10.53
N ALA A 48 -14.04 -11.80 10.36
CA ALA A 48 -14.68 -13.08 10.14
C ALA A 48 -14.65 -13.57 8.69
N SER A 49 -14.42 -12.67 7.74
CA SER A 49 -14.45 -13.00 6.32
C SER A 49 -13.40 -12.21 5.53
N SER A 50 -12.93 -12.80 4.45
CA SER A 50 -11.99 -12.20 3.51
C SER A 50 -12.40 -12.60 2.09
N GLY A 51 -11.87 -11.91 1.08
CA GLY A 51 -12.14 -12.21 -0.32
C GLY A 51 -11.89 -11.03 -1.23
N ASP A 52 -12.01 -11.29 -2.52
CA ASP A 52 -11.95 -10.25 -3.55
C ASP A 52 -13.07 -9.26 -3.35
N ASN A 53 -12.77 -7.97 -3.44
CA ASN A 53 -13.73 -6.88 -3.30
C ASN A 53 -14.48 -6.83 -1.97
N GLN A 54 -14.06 -7.58 -0.96
CA GLN A 54 -14.72 -7.60 0.33
C GLN A 54 -14.45 -6.31 1.09
N ARG A 55 -15.53 -5.69 1.58
CA ARG A 55 -15.46 -4.50 2.41
C ARG A 55 -15.42 -4.88 3.88
N ILE A 56 -15.02 -3.91 4.70
CA ILE A 56 -15.13 -4.04 6.14
C ILE A 56 -16.62 -4.17 6.53
N ASN A 57 -16.95 -5.15 7.37
CA ASN A 57 -18.32 -5.42 7.84
C ASN A 57 -18.42 -5.36 9.36
N TRP A 58 -17.50 -4.66 10.01
CA TRP A 58 -17.45 -4.48 11.47
C TRP A 58 -16.86 -3.10 11.78
N GLY A 59 -16.81 -2.74 13.06
CA GLY A 59 -16.23 -1.48 13.51
C GLY A 59 -17.26 -0.36 13.64
N ARG A 60 -16.78 0.84 13.96
CA ARG A 60 -17.56 2.03 14.22
C ARG A 60 -17.02 3.22 13.43
N ILE A 61 -17.90 3.96 12.79
CA ILE A 61 -17.57 5.27 12.21
C ILE A 61 -18.00 6.38 13.17
N HIS A 62 -17.05 7.23 13.54
CA HIS A 62 -17.26 8.35 14.47
C HIS A 62 -17.17 9.67 13.75
N ILE A 63 -17.99 10.64 14.18
CA ILE A 63 -17.86 12.06 13.86
C ILE A 63 -17.72 12.83 15.17
N LEU A 64 -16.67 13.65 15.24
CA LEU A 64 -16.42 14.56 16.34
C LEU A 64 -16.24 15.98 15.80
N PRO A 65 -17.17 16.91 16.07
CA PRO A 65 -16.96 18.31 15.73
C PRO A 65 -15.91 18.94 16.65
N LEU A 66 -15.08 19.82 16.11
CA LEU A 66 -14.03 20.52 16.86
C LEU A 66 -14.47 21.90 17.37
N GLY A 67 -15.48 22.49 16.77
CA GLY A 67 -16.02 23.82 17.17
C GLY A 67 -16.81 23.75 18.47
N ALA A 68 -16.62 24.74 19.34
CA ALA A 68 -17.32 24.83 20.64
C ALA A 68 -18.84 25.05 20.51
N ALA A 69 -19.31 25.62 19.39
CA ALA A 69 -20.72 25.84 19.08
C ALA A 69 -21.36 24.76 18.21
N ALA A 70 -20.59 23.72 17.90
CA ALA A 70 -21.07 22.65 17.07
C ALA A 70 -22.00 21.68 17.80
N SER A 71 -22.88 21.06 17.07
CA SER A 71 -23.79 20.02 17.56
C SER A 71 -23.71 18.78 16.70
N CYS A 72 -23.97 17.62 17.26
CA CYS A 72 -24.06 16.37 16.51
C CYS A 72 -25.26 15.55 16.96
N LEU A 73 -25.77 14.73 16.06
CA LEU A 73 -26.86 13.80 16.34
C LEU A 73 -26.90 12.64 15.32
N ILE A 74 -27.68 11.63 15.66
CA ILE A 74 -27.98 10.49 14.82
C ILE A 74 -29.40 10.61 14.32
N GLY A 75 -29.62 10.51 13.04
CA GLY A 75 -30.93 10.56 12.40
C GLY A 75 -30.91 9.88 11.04
N ASP A 76 -31.96 10.04 10.27
CA ASP A 76 -31.93 9.59 8.89
C ASP A 76 -31.46 10.67 7.91
N ALA A 77 -31.16 10.31 6.68
CA ALA A 77 -30.62 11.22 5.67
C ALA A 77 -31.56 12.38 5.30
N ASN A 78 -32.81 12.39 5.77
CA ASN A 78 -33.72 13.55 5.63
C ASN A 78 -33.25 14.74 6.46
N LEU A 79 -32.36 14.55 7.45
CA LEU A 79 -31.66 15.64 8.15
C LEU A 79 -31.02 16.64 7.21
N ARG A 80 -30.49 16.19 6.06
CA ARG A 80 -29.92 17.05 5.02
C ARG A 80 -30.91 18.08 4.50
N LEU A 81 -32.16 17.63 4.27
CA LEU A 81 -33.25 18.50 3.79
C LEU A 81 -33.73 19.47 4.90
N SER A 82 -33.85 18.97 6.14
CA SER A 82 -34.20 19.83 7.29
C SER A 82 -33.14 20.91 7.51
N PHE A 83 -31.87 20.51 7.50
CA PHE A 83 -30.78 21.46 7.65
C PHE A 83 -30.73 22.49 6.51
N ALA A 84 -30.90 22.07 5.27
CA ALA A 84 -30.92 22.98 4.10
C ALA A 84 -32.06 24.01 4.19
N ARG A 85 -33.18 23.65 4.84
CA ARG A 85 -34.33 24.55 5.02
C ARG A 85 -34.17 25.47 6.23
N ASP A 86 -33.70 24.93 7.35
CA ASP A 86 -33.83 25.55 8.68
C ASP A 86 -32.45 26.00 9.26
N GLY A 87 -31.35 25.59 8.66
CA GLY A 87 -29.96 25.92 9.08
C GLY A 87 -29.53 25.27 10.41
N ASN A 88 -30.31 24.30 10.92
CA ASN A 88 -29.96 23.61 12.16
C ASN A 88 -30.36 22.11 12.11
N LEU A 89 -29.83 21.32 13.05
CA LEU A 89 -30.18 19.91 13.18
C LEU A 89 -31.52 19.78 13.96
N ASP A 90 -32.46 19.03 13.36
CA ASP A 90 -33.71 18.69 14.04
C ASP A 90 -33.49 17.62 15.12
N ARG A 91 -33.44 18.01 16.36
CA ARG A 91 -33.25 17.12 17.51
C ARG A 91 -34.39 16.13 17.75
N ASN A 92 -35.55 16.31 17.11
CA ASN A 92 -36.65 15.36 17.17
C ASN A 92 -36.47 14.18 16.20
N ALA A 93 -35.51 14.26 15.28
CA ALA A 93 -35.23 13.24 14.28
C ALA A 93 -34.25 12.15 14.76
N VAL A 94 -33.98 12.02 16.06
CA VAL A 94 -33.05 11.06 16.63
C VAL A 94 -33.55 9.63 16.46
N LEU A 95 -32.79 8.80 15.74
CA LEU A 95 -33.08 7.40 15.47
C LEU A 95 -31.92 6.52 15.95
N PRO A 96 -32.00 5.91 17.15
CA PRO A 96 -30.84 5.21 17.73
C PRO A 96 -30.51 3.87 17.05
N ARG A 97 -31.49 3.28 16.34
CA ARG A 97 -31.30 1.98 15.66
C ARG A 97 -32.23 1.84 14.46
N ARG A 98 -31.69 1.31 13.37
CA ARG A 98 -32.47 1.03 12.17
C ARG A 98 -31.93 -0.19 11.41
N ARG A 99 -32.81 -1.11 11.05
CA ARG A 99 -32.54 -2.04 9.95
C ARG A 99 -32.63 -1.25 8.65
N TRP A 100 -31.73 -1.53 7.73
CA TRP A 100 -31.64 -0.79 6.49
C TRP A 100 -32.39 -1.48 5.34
N PRO A 101 -33.69 -1.29 5.19
CA PRO A 101 -34.38 -1.71 3.98
C PRO A 101 -34.07 -0.73 2.85
N ALA A 102 -34.03 -1.25 1.62
CA ALA A 102 -33.67 -0.48 0.43
C ALA A 102 -34.55 0.74 0.12
N ASP A 103 -35.77 0.78 0.68
CA ASP A 103 -36.78 1.81 0.48
C ASP A 103 -36.77 2.93 1.51
N GLN A 104 -35.86 2.91 2.47
CA GLN A 104 -35.78 3.89 3.55
C GLN A 104 -34.51 4.73 3.49
N ALA A 105 -34.62 5.99 3.95
CA ALA A 105 -33.46 6.87 4.06
C ALA A 105 -32.43 6.28 5.04
N PRO A 106 -31.12 6.31 4.70
CA PRO A 106 -30.08 5.74 5.52
C PRO A 106 -29.93 6.45 6.87
N LEU A 107 -29.52 5.68 7.89
CA LEU A 107 -29.09 6.28 9.16
C LEU A 107 -27.78 7.01 8.96
N VAL A 108 -27.69 8.22 9.47
CA VAL A 108 -26.51 9.09 9.39
C VAL A 108 -26.07 9.54 10.78
N ALA A 109 -24.76 9.63 10.97
CA ALA A 109 -24.16 10.44 12.01
C ALA A 109 -23.90 11.82 11.40
N ALA A 110 -24.48 12.85 11.98
CA ALA A 110 -24.45 14.21 11.47
C ALA A 110 -23.86 15.18 12.48
N ALA A 111 -23.12 16.15 11.97
CA ALA A 111 -22.62 17.28 12.75
C ALA A 111 -22.92 18.60 12.02
N ALA A 112 -23.18 19.67 12.78
CA ALA A 112 -23.38 21.00 12.25
C ALA A 112 -22.75 22.04 13.14
N GLU A 113 -22.26 23.12 12.51
CA GLU A 113 -21.67 24.27 13.18
C GLU A 113 -22.10 25.58 12.51
N SER A 114 -22.45 26.60 13.34
CA SER A 114 -22.76 27.94 12.86
C SER A 114 -21.55 28.85 12.99
N LEU A 115 -21.08 29.38 11.86
CA LEU A 115 -19.92 30.25 11.77
C LEU A 115 -20.34 31.71 11.61
N ARG A 116 -19.70 32.61 12.34
CA ARG A 116 -19.78 34.04 12.11
C ARG A 116 -18.69 34.47 11.15
N VAL A 117 -19.07 34.72 9.91
CA VAL A 117 -18.13 35.18 8.87
C VAL A 117 -18.10 36.72 8.90
N VAL A 118 -16.90 37.29 8.93
CA VAL A 118 -16.65 38.74 8.88
C VAL A 118 -15.75 39.04 7.70
N ALA A 119 -16.01 40.13 6.99
CA ALA A 119 -15.18 40.50 5.83
C ALA A 119 -13.70 40.66 6.26
N GLY A 120 -12.81 40.03 5.52
CA GLY A 120 -11.36 40.03 5.80
C GLY A 120 -10.90 39.08 6.91
N SER A 121 -11.82 38.33 7.56
CA SER A 121 -11.46 37.32 8.56
C SER A 121 -12.08 35.95 8.17
N PRO A 122 -11.27 34.96 7.76
CA PRO A 122 -11.79 33.65 7.45
C PRO A 122 -12.33 32.97 8.71
N ALA A 123 -13.37 32.15 8.54
CA ALA A 123 -13.91 31.26 9.57
C ALA A 123 -13.94 29.84 9.03
N ALA A 124 -13.64 28.84 9.87
CA ALA A 124 -13.60 27.44 9.49
C ALA A 124 -14.37 26.57 10.48
N ALA A 125 -15.06 25.54 9.97
CA ALA A 125 -15.56 24.43 10.76
C ALA A 125 -14.65 23.23 10.52
N ALA A 126 -14.38 22.44 11.56
CA ALA A 126 -13.59 21.24 11.45
C ALA A 126 -14.29 20.05 12.14
N PHE A 127 -14.22 18.90 11.48
CA PHE A 127 -14.82 17.65 11.97
C PHE A 127 -13.78 16.53 11.88
N VAL A 128 -13.56 15.79 12.96
CA VAL A 128 -12.78 14.56 12.94
C VAL A 128 -13.69 13.42 12.52
N ILE A 129 -13.26 12.67 11.51
CA ILE A 129 -13.89 11.43 11.09
C ILE A 129 -12.92 10.31 11.46
N ALA A 130 -13.34 9.35 12.24
CA ALA A 130 -12.51 8.25 12.65
C ALA A 130 -13.24 6.92 12.49
N TYR A 131 -12.48 5.89 12.12
CA TYR A 131 -12.98 4.53 12.02
C TYR A 131 -12.29 3.65 13.07
N GLU A 132 -13.06 3.14 14.02
CA GLU A 132 -12.62 2.22 15.05
C GLU A 132 -12.90 0.80 14.60
N ASP A 133 -11.88 0.07 14.15
CA ASP A 133 -12.02 -1.30 13.69
C ASP A 133 -11.77 -2.36 14.80
N GLY A 134 -11.33 -1.93 15.97
CA GLY A 134 -11.01 -2.79 17.10
C GLY A 134 -9.75 -3.60 16.83
N SER A 135 -9.86 -4.65 16.00
CA SER A 135 -8.72 -5.34 15.41
C SER A 135 -8.70 -5.13 13.91
N SER A 136 -7.55 -4.70 13.40
CA SER A 136 -7.36 -4.33 12.00
C SER A 136 -7.01 -5.50 11.11
N ILE A 137 -6.16 -6.41 11.62
CA ILE A 137 -5.59 -7.55 10.87
C ILE A 137 -5.51 -8.77 11.79
N ASN A 138 -5.85 -9.93 11.26
CA ASN A 138 -5.41 -11.20 11.83
C ASN A 138 -4.01 -11.50 11.26
N TYR A 139 -2.97 -11.29 12.05
CA TYR A 139 -1.59 -11.47 11.66
C TYR A 139 -1.06 -12.81 12.18
N PHE A 140 -1.07 -13.84 11.32
CA PHE A 140 -0.67 -15.22 11.64
C PHE A 140 -1.30 -15.78 12.92
N GLY A 141 -2.59 -15.50 13.14
CA GLY A 141 -3.36 -15.96 14.29
C GLY A 141 -3.50 -14.94 15.43
N SER A 142 -2.73 -13.87 15.42
CA SER A 142 -2.82 -12.78 16.38
C SER A 142 -3.71 -11.65 15.88
N MET A 143 -4.67 -11.21 16.69
CA MET A 143 -5.61 -10.13 16.36
C MET A 143 -4.94 -8.79 16.66
N MET A 144 -4.41 -8.12 15.63
CA MET A 144 -3.61 -6.90 15.79
C MET A 144 -4.46 -5.65 15.57
N PRO A 145 -4.43 -4.67 16.49
CA PRO A 145 -5.07 -3.37 16.29
C PRO A 145 -4.30 -2.51 15.28
N ALA A 146 -4.89 -1.37 14.87
CA ALA A 146 -4.16 -0.36 14.12
C ALA A 146 -2.96 0.17 14.94
N TYR A 147 -1.91 0.60 14.24
CA TYR A 147 -0.63 1.00 14.84
C TYR A 147 -0.76 2.07 15.93
N CYS A 148 -1.71 3.01 15.80
CA CYS A 148 -1.96 4.04 16.83
C CYS A 148 -2.41 3.48 18.19
N PHE A 149 -2.82 2.22 18.27
CA PHE A 149 -3.22 1.53 19.49
C PHE A 149 -2.18 0.53 20.01
N LYS A 150 -0.97 0.49 19.42
CA LYS A 150 0.08 -0.48 19.75
C LYS A 150 0.53 -0.44 21.22
N ASP A 151 0.45 0.72 21.85
CA ASP A 151 0.85 0.94 23.25
C ASP A 151 -0.29 0.75 24.24
N GLY A 152 -1.47 0.30 23.79
CA GLY A 152 -2.63 0.02 24.62
C GLY A 152 -3.54 1.23 24.88
N ASP A 153 -3.35 2.34 24.16
CA ASP A 153 -4.24 3.49 24.21
C ASP A 153 -5.66 3.11 23.79
N ASP A 154 -6.64 3.67 24.48
CA ASP A 154 -8.03 3.51 24.07
C ASP A 154 -8.41 4.48 22.94
N PHE A 155 -9.50 4.16 22.25
CA PHE A 155 -9.99 4.98 21.14
C PHE A 155 -10.27 6.43 21.56
N ALA A 156 -10.83 6.64 22.77
CA ALA A 156 -11.13 7.97 23.27
C ALA A 156 -9.87 8.80 23.51
N ALA A 157 -8.78 8.17 23.98
CA ALA A 157 -7.48 8.83 24.15
C ALA A 157 -6.92 9.31 22.81
N ILE A 158 -6.94 8.46 21.78
CA ILE A 158 -6.47 8.79 20.42
C ILE A 158 -7.32 9.91 19.81
N MET A 159 -8.63 9.86 19.99
CA MET A 159 -9.55 10.92 19.50
C MET A 159 -9.30 12.27 20.18
N ARG A 160 -9.08 12.28 21.50
CA ARG A 160 -8.72 13.52 22.24
C ARG A 160 -7.39 14.07 21.77
N LEU A 161 -6.37 13.21 21.61
CA LEU A 161 -5.06 13.60 21.11
C LEU A 161 -5.18 14.25 19.72
N SER A 162 -5.88 13.58 18.80
CA SER A 162 -6.11 14.07 17.44
C SER A 162 -6.81 15.43 17.41
N ALA A 163 -7.84 15.61 18.25
CA ALA A 163 -8.56 16.87 18.35
C ALA A 163 -7.69 18.01 18.91
N ASN A 164 -6.87 17.72 19.91
CA ASN A 164 -6.02 18.71 20.55
C ASN A 164 -4.82 19.11 19.70
N GLU A 165 -4.26 18.16 18.96
CA GLU A 165 -3.11 18.38 18.08
C GLU A 165 -3.49 18.89 16.68
N TYR A 166 -4.79 18.92 16.34
CA TYR A 166 -5.26 19.25 15.00
C TYR A 166 -4.62 20.52 14.39
N PRO A 167 -4.54 21.67 15.10
CA PRO A 167 -3.91 22.86 14.53
C PRO A 167 -2.42 22.65 14.18
N ALA A 168 -1.66 22.03 15.08
CA ALA A 168 -0.25 21.74 14.86
C ALA A 168 -0.03 20.67 13.76
N LEU A 169 -0.94 19.71 13.66
CA LEU A 169 -0.92 18.72 12.58
C LEU A 169 -1.19 19.37 11.22
N LEU A 170 -2.16 20.29 11.15
CA LEU A 170 -2.47 21.03 9.92
C LEU A 170 -1.25 21.80 9.43
N ASP A 171 -0.62 22.60 10.31
CA ASP A 171 0.59 23.37 9.97
C ASP A 171 1.72 22.47 9.46
N ARG A 172 1.90 21.29 10.08
CA ARG A 172 2.92 20.32 9.65
C ARG A 172 2.58 19.67 8.29
N CYS A 173 1.31 19.38 8.04
CA CYS A 173 0.86 18.85 6.75
C CYS A 173 1.06 19.88 5.64
N ASP A 174 0.66 21.13 5.87
CA ASP A 174 0.83 22.20 4.88
C ASP A 174 2.30 22.43 4.54
N ALA A 175 3.17 22.49 5.55
CA ALA A 175 4.62 22.63 5.34
C ALA A 175 5.24 21.42 4.62
N PHE A 176 4.72 20.21 4.85
CA PHE A 176 5.16 19.01 4.14
C PHE A 176 4.69 19.04 2.68
N ASP A 177 3.45 19.37 2.42
CA ASP A 177 2.86 19.39 1.08
C ASP A 177 3.55 20.46 0.21
N GLU A 178 3.80 21.66 0.75
CA GLU A 178 4.55 22.70 0.04
C GLU A 178 5.96 22.25 -0.35
N ARG A 179 6.68 21.60 0.57
CA ARG A 179 8.03 21.09 0.30
C ARG A 179 8.00 19.97 -0.73
N LEU A 180 7.11 18.99 -0.58
CA LEU A 180 6.96 17.87 -1.50
C LEU A 180 6.65 18.38 -2.92
N PHE A 181 5.71 19.33 -3.04
CA PHE A 181 5.35 19.91 -4.32
C PHE A 181 6.55 20.62 -4.97
N ALA A 182 7.26 21.46 -4.20
CA ALA A 182 8.43 22.19 -4.70
C ALA A 182 9.56 21.26 -5.16
N ASP A 183 9.86 20.21 -4.41
CA ASP A 183 10.88 19.22 -4.77
C ASP A 183 10.49 18.46 -6.04
N CYS A 184 9.23 18.05 -6.16
CA CYS A 184 8.71 17.39 -7.36
C CYS A 184 8.67 18.33 -8.58
N GLU A 185 8.28 19.59 -8.39
CA GLU A 185 8.28 20.58 -9.47
C GLU A 185 9.68 20.84 -10.01
N LYS A 186 10.66 20.95 -9.12
CA LYS A 186 12.08 21.06 -9.49
C LYS A 186 12.59 19.84 -10.26
N ALA A 187 12.12 18.64 -9.91
CA ALA A 187 12.54 17.39 -10.53
C ALA A 187 11.92 17.16 -11.92
N GLY A 188 10.62 17.45 -12.10
CA GLY A 188 9.89 17.07 -13.31
C GLY A 188 8.90 18.12 -13.83
N GLY A 189 8.87 19.31 -13.26
CA GLY A 189 7.91 20.36 -13.62
C GLY A 189 6.55 20.21 -12.93
N ARG A 190 5.68 21.19 -13.13
CA ARG A 190 4.40 21.32 -12.42
C ARG A 190 3.48 20.12 -12.58
N ASN A 191 3.30 19.60 -13.78
CA ASN A 191 2.42 18.45 -14.03
C ASN A 191 2.92 17.19 -13.28
N TYR A 192 4.24 17.00 -13.23
CA TYR A 192 4.84 15.92 -12.46
C TYR A 192 4.59 16.10 -10.96
N ALA A 193 4.72 17.31 -10.43
CA ALA A 193 4.46 17.60 -9.02
C ALA A 193 3.00 17.29 -8.64
N GLU A 194 2.03 17.75 -9.44
CA GLU A 194 0.60 17.48 -9.22
C GLU A 194 0.31 15.96 -9.19
N LEU A 195 0.89 15.20 -10.11
CA LEU A 195 0.76 13.75 -10.16
C LEU A 195 1.43 13.05 -8.97
N ALA A 196 2.64 13.46 -8.62
CA ALA A 196 3.43 12.84 -7.56
C ALA A 196 2.81 13.05 -6.17
N VAL A 197 2.29 14.26 -5.88
CA VAL A 197 1.59 14.57 -4.62
C VAL A 197 0.30 13.74 -4.50
N LEU A 198 -0.45 13.61 -5.58
CA LEU A 198 -1.64 12.74 -5.61
C LEU A 198 -1.27 11.27 -5.37
N ALA A 199 -0.24 10.77 -6.05
CA ALA A 199 0.24 9.40 -5.91
C ALA A 199 0.75 9.11 -4.48
N TYR A 200 1.42 10.05 -3.84
CA TYR A 200 1.87 9.95 -2.44
C TYR A 200 0.71 9.61 -1.50
N ARG A 201 -0.36 10.41 -1.57
CA ARG A 201 -1.56 10.21 -0.75
C ARG A 201 -2.22 8.85 -1.03
N GLN A 202 -2.37 8.47 -2.30
CA GLN A 202 -3.00 7.21 -2.69
C GLN A 202 -2.19 6.01 -2.25
N ALA A 203 -0.86 6.05 -2.40
CA ALA A 203 0.02 4.96 -1.99
C ALA A 203 -0.08 4.70 -0.48
N ILE A 204 -0.04 5.74 0.36
CA ILE A 204 -0.20 5.58 1.82
C ILE A 204 -1.57 4.99 2.17
N ALA A 205 -2.64 5.50 1.54
CA ALA A 205 -4.01 5.04 1.81
C ALA A 205 -4.25 3.58 1.40
N ALA A 206 -3.46 3.04 0.47
CA ALA A 206 -3.54 1.66 0.00
C ALA A 206 -2.87 0.64 0.94
N HIS A 207 -2.38 1.08 2.10
CA HIS A 207 -1.68 0.22 3.05
C HIS A 207 -2.37 0.18 4.41
N LYS A 208 -2.14 -0.90 5.16
CA LYS A 208 -2.53 -1.05 6.56
C LYS A 208 -1.27 -1.13 7.42
N LEU A 209 -1.19 -0.25 8.43
CA LEU A 209 -0.08 -0.19 9.38
C LEU A 209 -0.51 -0.77 10.72
N ILE A 210 0.23 -1.78 11.20
CA ILE A 210 0.09 -2.38 12.52
C ILE A 210 1.48 -2.54 13.15
N ALA A 211 1.53 -2.87 14.44
CA ALA A 211 2.71 -3.45 15.06
C ALA A 211 2.47 -4.93 15.31
N ASP A 212 3.50 -5.77 15.20
CA ASP A 212 3.41 -7.17 15.60
C ASP A 212 3.54 -7.36 17.12
N GLU A 213 3.54 -8.61 17.57
CA GLU A 213 3.68 -8.98 18.97
C GLU A 213 5.01 -8.56 19.63
N ASN A 214 6.03 -8.24 18.83
CA ASN A 214 7.34 -7.75 19.28
C ASN A 214 7.44 -6.21 19.17
N GLY A 215 6.39 -5.53 18.70
CA GLY A 215 6.37 -4.08 18.46
C GLY A 215 7.01 -3.67 17.15
N GLU A 216 7.36 -4.64 16.27
CA GLU A 216 7.92 -4.33 14.95
C GLU A 216 6.86 -3.80 14.00
N VAL A 217 7.25 -2.85 13.17
CA VAL A 217 6.40 -2.28 12.14
C VAL A 217 6.03 -3.33 11.10
N ILE A 218 4.73 -3.49 10.84
CA ILE A 218 4.17 -4.29 9.76
C ILE A 218 3.33 -3.37 8.87
N PHE A 219 3.64 -3.33 7.59
CA PHE A 219 3.02 -2.42 6.64
C PHE A 219 2.53 -3.19 5.41
N LEU A 220 1.25 -3.49 5.38
CA LEU A 220 0.63 -4.40 4.42
C LEU A 220 -0.03 -3.61 3.30
N SER A 221 0.42 -3.80 2.06
CA SER A 221 -0.31 -3.35 0.87
C SER A 221 -1.67 -4.06 0.79
N LYS A 222 -2.68 -3.34 0.29
CA LYS A 222 -4.03 -3.89 0.05
C LYS A 222 -4.35 -3.78 -1.42
N GLU A 223 -4.40 -4.88 -2.10
CA GLU A 223 -5.08 -4.94 -3.40
C GLU A 223 -6.59 -4.85 -3.18
N CYS A 224 -7.29 -4.11 -4.05
CA CYS A 224 -8.71 -3.84 -3.83
C CYS A 224 -9.59 -4.64 -4.78
N PHE A 225 -9.48 -4.42 -6.08
CA PHE A 225 -10.41 -4.99 -7.07
C PHE A 225 -9.84 -6.11 -7.91
N SER A 226 -8.53 -6.40 -7.81
CA SER A 226 -7.90 -7.48 -8.56
C SER A 226 -8.15 -8.83 -7.90
N ASN A 227 -7.66 -9.04 -6.69
CA ASN A 227 -7.75 -10.30 -5.97
C ASN A 227 -7.88 -10.17 -4.44
N GLY A 228 -7.88 -8.95 -3.92
CA GLY A 228 -7.98 -8.67 -2.48
C GLY A 228 -6.77 -9.08 -1.64
N CYS A 229 -5.65 -9.47 -2.23
CA CYS A 229 -4.45 -9.87 -1.53
C CYS A 229 -3.87 -8.75 -0.67
N ILE A 230 -3.16 -9.12 0.40
CA ILE A 230 -2.45 -8.18 1.28
C ILE A 230 -0.99 -8.58 1.43
N GLY A 231 -0.14 -7.57 1.62
CA GLY A 231 1.29 -7.76 1.66
C GLY A 231 1.84 -8.30 0.34
N THR A 232 1.17 -7.99 -0.77
CA THR A 232 1.53 -8.44 -2.12
C THR A 232 2.87 -7.86 -2.53
N VAL A 233 3.82 -8.73 -2.88
CA VAL A 233 5.22 -8.33 -3.07
C VAL A 233 5.41 -7.52 -4.35
N ASP A 234 4.78 -7.94 -5.46
CA ASP A 234 4.86 -7.23 -6.74
C ASP A 234 4.07 -5.91 -6.77
N VAL A 235 3.18 -5.67 -5.82
CA VAL A 235 2.55 -4.36 -5.53
C VAL A 235 3.44 -3.52 -4.63
N SER A 236 4.08 -4.12 -3.63
CA SER A 236 5.01 -3.43 -2.73
C SER A 236 6.27 -2.93 -3.45
N TYR A 237 6.80 -3.70 -4.39
CA TYR A 237 7.98 -3.35 -5.16
C TYR A 237 7.88 -2.02 -5.91
N PRO A 238 6.85 -1.74 -6.73
CA PRO A 238 6.73 -0.45 -7.42
C PRO A 238 6.33 0.72 -6.49
N SER A 239 5.74 0.46 -5.33
CA SER A 239 5.41 1.50 -4.35
C SER A 239 6.58 1.86 -3.42
N MET A 240 7.53 0.96 -3.24
CA MET A 240 8.65 1.09 -2.32
C MET A 240 9.49 2.37 -2.48
N PRO A 241 9.79 2.92 -3.67
CA PRO A 241 10.61 4.11 -3.81
C PRO A 241 10.11 5.31 -2.99
N LEU A 242 8.79 5.47 -2.87
CA LEU A 242 8.18 6.49 -2.02
C LEU A 242 8.58 6.31 -0.56
N PHE A 243 8.47 5.10 -0.05
CA PHE A 243 8.73 4.78 1.36
C PHE A 243 10.23 4.79 1.67
N LEU A 244 11.08 4.38 0.74
CA LEU A 244 12.54 4.53 0.88
C LEU A 244 12.96 5.98 1.08
N LEU A 245 12.29 6.91 0.39
CA LEU A 245 12.61 8.33 0.47
C LEU A 245 12.23 8.95 1.82
N PHE A 246 11.12 8.51 2.43
CA PHE A 246 10.56 9.15 3.62
C PHE A 246 10.70 8.32 4.90
N CYS A 247 10.59 7.00 4.81
CA CYS A 247 10.63 6.12 5.98
C CYS A 247 11.01 4.67 5.56
N PRO A 248 12.30 4.33 5.44
CA PRO A 248 12.76 2.98 5.06
C PRO A 248 12.20 1.86 5.95
N GLU A 249 11.87 2.17 7.20
CA GLU A 249 11.25 1.20 8.13
C GLU A 249 9.90 0.68 7.63
N LEU A 250 9.13 1.47 6.88
CA LEU A 250 7.90 0.99 6.26
C LEU A 250 8.19 -0.07 5.18
N VAL A 251 9.32 0.02 4.47
CA VAL A 251 9.73 -1.03 3.53
C VAL A 251 10.10 -2.31 4.27
N ARG A 252 10.82 -2.22 5.40
CA ARG A 252 11.05 -3.39 6.27
C ARG A 252 9.74 -4.00 6.76
N GLY A 253 8.75 -3.14 7.09
CA GLY A 253 7.40 -3.55 7.44
C GLY A 253 6.66 -4.31 6.33
N MET A 254 6.95 -4.05 5.05
CA MET A 254 6.44 -4.83 3.91
C MET A 254 7.13 -6.19 3.80
N LEU A 255 8.42 -6.27 4.12
CA LEU A 255 9.24 -7.46 3.96
C LEU A 255 9.00 -8.51 5.06
N ARG A 256 8.85 -8.07 6.33
CA ARG A 256 8.70 -8.96 7.50
C ARG A 256 7.62 -10.03 7.36
N PRO A 257 6.39 -9.72 6.89
CA PRO A 257 5.34 -10.72 6.72
C PRO A 257 5.72 -11.82 5.74
N ILE A 258 6.39 -11.46 4.65
CA ILE A 258 6.84 -12.39 3.61
C ILE A 258 7.93 -13.32 4.15
N PHE A 259 8.94 -12.78 4.83
CA PHE A 259 9.96 -13.58 5.50
C PHE A 259 9.35 -14.54 6.53
N ARG A 260 8.42 -14.03 7.36
CA ARG A 260 7.71 -14.84 8.35
C ARG A 260 6.97 -16.01 7.70
N HIS A 261 6.22 -15.75 6.62
CA HIS A 261 5.50 -16.80 5.90
C HIS A 261 6.43 -17.81 5.25
N ALA A 262 7.45 -17.35 4.53
CA ALA A 262 8.42 -18.18 3.83
C ALA A 262 9.22 -19.10 4.77
N ALA A 263 9.44 -18.70 6.02
CA ALA A 263 10.11 -19.50 7.04
C ALA A 263 9.24 -20.63 7.62
N THR A 264 7.95 -20.71 7.28
CA THR A 264 7.03 -21.73 7.82
C THR A 264 6.89 -22.93 6.89
N PRO A 265 6.54 -24.13 7.41
CA PRO A 265 6.21 -25.28 6.58
C PRO A 265 4.98 -25.09 5.67
N ALA A 266 4.19 -24.03 5.89
CA ALA A 266 3.05 -23.72 5.05
C ALA A 266 3.45 -23.21 3.66
N TRP A 267 4.69 -22.71 3.51
CA TRP A 267 5.28 -22.36 2.23
C TRP A 267 6.17 -23.50 1.72
N PRO A 268 5.73 -24.25 0.70
CA PRO A 268 6.43 -25.49 0.30
C PRO A 268 7.52 -25.28 -0.78
N TYR A 269 7.75 -24.05 -1.24
CA TYR A 269 8.59 -23.75 -2.38
C TYR A 269 9.94 -23.12 -1.98
N ASP A 270 10.89 -23.20 -2.89
CA ASP A 270 12.25 -22.68 -2.80
C ASP A 270 12.41 -21.24 -3.31
N PHE A 271 11.31 -20.58 -3.66
CA PHE A 271 11.23 -19.17 -4.08
C PHE A 271 10.35 -18.35 -3.14
N ALA A 272 10.33 -17.03 -3.31
CA ALA A 272 9.59 -16.13 -2.44
C ALA A 272 8.07 -16.21 -2.66
N PRO A 273 7.24 -16.09 -1.60
CA PRO A 273 5.79 -15.98 -1.71
C PRO A 273 5.35 -14.68 -2.39
N HIS A 274 4.18 -14.72 -3.03
CA HIS A 274 3.56 -13.55 -3.67
C HIS A 274 2.88 -12.63 -2.65
N ASP A 275 2.17 -13.17 -1.66
CA ASP A 275 1.38 -12.44 -0.67
C ASP A 275 1.33 -13.16 0.68
N VAL A 276 0.63 -12.59 1.65
CA VAL A 276 0.41 -13.23 2.96
C VAL A 276 -1.06 -13.42 3.31
N GLY A 277 -1.97 -13.29 2.35
CA GLY A 277 -3.40 -13.53 2.55
C GLY A 277 -4.31 -12.58 1.82
N GLN A 278 -5.58 -12.58 2.19
CA GLN A 278 -6.58 -11.60 1.75
C GLN A 278 -7.09 -10.79 2.94
N TYR A 279 -7.21 -9.46 2.74
CA TYR A 279 -7.67 -8.56 3.80
C TYR A 279 -8.99 -9.05 4.41
N PRO A 280 -9.11 -9.12 5.76
CA PRO A 280 -8.15 -8.69 6.77
C PRO A 280 -7.27 -9.82 7.34
N LEU A 281 -7.15 -10.95 6.66
CA LEU A 281 -6.47 -12.16 7.12
C LEU A 281 -5.07 -12.25 6.51
N ALA A 282 -4.04 -11.92 7.28
CA ALA A 282 -2.63 -12.10 6.94
C ALA A 282 -2.12 -13.41 7.54
N THR A 283 -2.54 -14.56 7.00
CA THR A 283 -2.33 -15.88 7.59
C THR A 283 -1.60 -16.86 6.67
N GLY A 284 -1.14 -16.40 5.52
CA GLY A 284 -0.43 -17.16 4.50
C GLY A 284 -0.95 -16.88 3.11
N GLN A 285 -0.16 -17.17 2.08
CA GLN A 285 -0.46 -16.85 0.70
C GLN A 285 -1.78 -17.47 0.22
N VAL A 286 -2.54 -16.67 -0.53
CA VAL A 286 -3.79 -17.11 -1.20
C VAL A 286 -3.69 -17.08 -2.71
N TYR A 287 -2.77 -16.32 -3.30
CA TYR A 287 -2.56 -16.31 -4.74
C TYR A 287 -2.16 -17.70 -5.25
N GLY A 288 -2.85 -18.18 -6.28
CA GLY A 288 -2.63 -19.52 -6.80
C GLY A 288 -3.06 -20.67 -5.88
N LEU A 289 -3.85 -20.38 -4.83
CA LEU A 289 -4.43 -21.40 -3.95
C LEU A 289 -5.71 -21.97 -4.56
N ILE A 290 -5.63 -23.17 -5.11
CA ILE A 290 -6.76 -23.87 -5.74
C ILE A 290 -7.11 -25.12 -4.91
N ASN A 291 -8.34 -25.22 -4.44
CA ASN A 291 -8.79 -26.32 -3.59
C ASN A 291 -7.84 -26.62 -2.41
N GLN A 292 -7.38 -25.58 -1.71
CA GLN A 292 -6.44 -25.67 -0.58
C GLN A 292 -5.03 -26.17 -0.95
N VAL A 293 -4.66 -26.15 -2.23
CA VAL A 293 -3.34 -26.48 -2.72
C VAL A 293 -2.75 -25.29 -3.45
N LEU A 294 -1.53 -24.90 -3.08
CA LEU A 294 -0.77 -23.88 -3.82
C LEU A 294 -0.27 -24.50 -5.12
N GLU A 295 -0.80 -24.02 -6.24
CA GLU A 295 -0.46 -24.53 -7.57
C GLU A 295 0.78 -23.82 -8.13
N ARG A 296 1.87 -24.55 -8.36
CA ARG A 296 3.14 -23.99 -8.85
C ARG A 296 3.00 -23.21 -10.16
N LYS A 297 2.13 -23.64 -11.06
CA LYS A 297 1.93 -22.99 -12.37
C LYS A 297 1.37 -21.57 -12.33
N TYR A 298 0.78 -21.17 -11.21
CA TYR A 298 0.27 -19.81 -10.99
C TYR A 298 1.24 -18.93 -10.20
N GLN A 299 2.37 -19.47 -9.75
CA GLN A 299 3.34 -18.71 -8.98
C GLN A 299 4.20 -17.82 -9.88
N MET A 300 4.83 -16.81 -9.26
CA MET A 300 5.67 -15.80 -9.92
C MET A 300 7.11 -15.84 -9.37
N PRO A 301 7.81 -16.98 -9.48
CA PRO A 301 9.01 -17.25 -8.69
C PRO A 301 10.19 -16.30 -8.98
N VAL A 302 10.46 -15.97 -10.24
CA VAL A 302 11.55 -15.04 -10.59
C VAL A 302 11.20 -13.61 -10.20
N GLU A 303 9.93 -13.23 -10.38
CA GLU A 303 9.40 -11.93 -9.98
C GLU A 303 9.60 -11.70 -8.49
N GLU A 304 9.10 -12.60 -7.66
CA GLU A 304 9.06 -12.38 -6.21
C GLU A 304 10.43 -12.53 -5.55
N CYS A 305 11.26 -13.46 -6.00
CA CYS A 305 12.65 -13.54 -5.55
C CYS A 305 13.42 -12.25 -5.87
N GLY A 306 13.27 -11.73 -7.09
CA GLY A 306 13.90 -10.48 -7.51
C GLY A 306 13.41 -9.29 -6.69
N ASN A 307 12.10 -9.17 -6.49
CA ASN A 307 11.48 -8.14 -5.66
C ASN A 307 12.06 -8.17 -4.24
N MET A 308 12.03 -9.31 -3.57
CA MET A 308 12.49 -9.43 -2.19
C MET A 308 13.96 -9.09 -2.01
N LEU A 309 14.84 -9.53 -2.92
CA LEU A 309 16.27 -9.21 -2.86
C LEU A 309 16.53 -7.70 -3.08
N ILE A 310 15.85 -7.10 -4.07
CA ILE A 310 16.02 -5.66 -4.37
C ILE A 310 15.45 -4.81 -3.23
N MET A 311 14.24 -5.10 -2.76
CA MET A 311 13.59 -4.34 -1.69
C MET A 311 14.41 -4.38 -0.39
N THR A 312 14.93 -5.57 -0.05
CA THR A 312 15.76 -5.75 1.15
C THR A 312 17.04 -4.91 1.05
N ALA A 313 17.77 -5.01 -0.06
CA ALA A 313 19.00 -4.23 -0.27
C ALA A 313 18.73 -2.72 -0.30
N ALA A 314 17.62 -2.30 -0.94
CA ALA A 314 17.26 -0.90 -1.02
C ALA A 314 16.89 -0.30 0.35
N ALA A 315 16.16 -1.03 1.19
CA ALA A 315 15.87 -0.61 2.55
C ALA A 315 17.15 -0.45 3.38
N CYS A 316 18.06 -1.44 3.27
CA CYS A 316 19.36 -1.37 3.96
C CYS A 316 20.22 -0.20 3.46
N ALA A 317 20.27 0.04 2.16
CA ALA A 317 21.09 1.12 1.58
C ALA A 317 20.55 2.52 1.91
N ALA A 318 19.25 2.66 2.18
CA ALA A 318 18.62 3.94 2.46
C ALA A 318 19.06 4.56 3.78
N ASP A 319 19.32 3.77 4.82
CA ASP A 319 19.70 4.25 6.16
C ASP A 319 20.91 3.53 6.77
N GLY A 320 21.46 2.53 6.09
CA GLY A 320 22.63 1.77 6.56
C GLY A 320 22.32 0.66 7.56
N ASP A 321 21.06 0.37 7.82
CA ASP A 321 20.65 -0.72 8.73
C ASP A 321 20.44 -2.04 7.97
N TYR A 322 21.32 -3.00 8.20
CA TYR A 322 21.33 -4.33 7.59
C TYR A 322 20.81 -5.45 8.53
N ALA A 323 20.33 -5.13 9.72
CA ALA A 323 19.94 -6.13 10.71
C ALA A 323 18.93 -7.15 10.15
N LEU A 324 17.80 -6.68 9.60
CA LEU A 324 16.79 -7.55 8.99
C LEU A 324 17.37 -8.44 7.88
N ALA A 325 18.22 -7.89 7.01
CA ALA A 325 18.83 -8.65 5.92
C ALA A 325 19.76 -9.76 6.44
N ILE A 326 20.53 -9.48 7.48
CA ILE A 326 21.44 -10.45 8.11
C ILE A 326 20.64 -11.57 8.79
N ASP A 327 19.57 -11.23 9.50
CA ASP A 327 18.70 -12.21 10.17
C ASP A 327 17.99 -13.13 9.16
N GLN A 328 17.71 -12.64 7.94
CA GLN A 328 17.02 -13.39 6.90
C GLN A 328 17.96 -13.96 5.81
N LEU A 329 19.28 -13.97 6.05
CA LEU A 329 20.29 -14.30 5.06
C LEU A 329 20.08 -15.69 4.42
N ALA A 330 19.57 -16.67 5.18
CA ALA A 330 19.30 -18.01 4.67
C ALA A 330 18.19 -18.03 3.58
N LEU A 331 17.11 -17.30 3.77
CA LEU A 331 16.05 -17.16 2.77
C LEU A 331 16.53 -16.36 1.55
N LEU A 332 17.27 -15.27 1.79
CA LEU A 332 17.85 -14.47 0.70
C LEU A 332 18.82 -15.30 -0.14
N ASP A 333 19.59 -16.18 0.47
CA ASP A 333 20.50 -17.08 -0.22
C ASP A 333 19.75 -18.12 -1.08
N GLN A 334 18.70 -18.69 -0.53
CA GLN A 334 17.82 -19.62 -1.26
C GLN A 334 17.21 -18.95 -2.50
N TRP A 335 16.67 -17.75 -2.35
CA TRP A 335 16.07 -16.98 -3.45
C TRP A 335 17.08 -16.51 -4.49
N ALA A 336 18.30 -16.15 -4.06
CA ALA A 336 19.40 -15.86 -4.97
C ALA A 336 19.81 -17.11 -5.76
N GLY A 337 19.84 -18.29 -5.11
CA GLY A 337 20.05 -19.58 -5.78
C GLY A 337 19.02 -19.85 -6.87
N TYR A 338 17.74 -19.58 -6.58
CA TYR A 338 16.66 -19.69 -7.57
C TYR A 338 16.90 -18.77 -8.78
N LEU A 339 17.27 -17.51 -8.54
CA LEU A 339 17.53 -16.56 -9.64
C LEU A 339 18.77 -16.92 -10.46
N LEU A 340 19.80 -17.51 -9.86
CA LEU A 340 20.98 -18.01 -10.61
C LEU A 340 20.61 -19.14 -11.58
N GLU A 341 19.64 -19.97 -11.22
CA GLU A 341 19.21 -21.10 -12.05
C GLU A 341 18.19 -20.69 -13.12
N PHE A 342 17.17 -19.89 -12.75
CA PHE A 342 16.01 -19.62 -13.61
C PHE A 342 15.88 -18.17 -14.08
N GLY A 343 16.71 -17.24 -13.60
CA GLY A 343 16.53 -15.81 -13.83
C GLY A 343 17.07 -15.29 -15.16
N GLN A 344 18.01 -15.99 -15.80
CA GLN A 344 18.58 -15.53 -17.08
C GLN A 344 17.56 -15.54 -18.21
N ASP A 345 16.77 -16.58 -18.31
CA ASP A 345 15.72 -16.78 -19.32
C ASP A 345 14.44 -17.30 -18.63
N PRO A 346 13.63 -16.41 -18.05
CA PRO A 346 12.49 -16.79 -17.25
C PRO A 346 11.47 -17.62 -18.04
N GLY A 347 10.97 -18.69 -17.40
CA GLY A 347 9.86 -19.47 -17.91
C GLY A 347 8.53 -18.71 -17.87
N GLU A 348 7.46 -19.38 -18.25
CA GLU A 348 6.11 -18.80 -18.27
C GLU A 348 5.63 -18.46 -16.87
N GLN A 349 5.46 -17.17 -16.60
CA GLN A 349 4.89 -16.62 -15.39
C GLN A 349 4.36 -15.20 -15.63
N LEU A 350 3.54 -14.67 -14.71
CA LEU A 350 3.23 -13.25 -14.63
C LEU A 350 4.42 -12.49 -14.04
N CYS A 351 4.36 -11.18 -14.14
CA CYS A 351 5.26 -10.23 -13.49
C CYS A 351 4.47 -8.93 -13.21
N THR A 352 5.06 -7.95 -12.56
CA THR A 352 4.40 -6.68 -12.21
C THR A 352 3.71 -6.01 -13.41
N ASP A 353 4.27 -6.07 -14.61
CA ASP A 353 3.66 -5.56 -15.84
C ASP A 353 2.81 -6.64 -16.53
N ASP A 354 1.78 -7.10 -15.86
CA ASP A 354 0.89 -8.18 -16.29
C ASP A 354 -0.05 -7.83 -17.47
N PHE A 355 -0.02 -6.59 -17.94
CA PHE A 355 -0.71 -6.17 -19.17
C PHE A 355 -0.40 -7.04 -20.39
N ALA A 356 0.82 -7.57 -20.45
CA ALA A 356 1.24 -8.48 -21.50
C ALA A 356 0.81 -9.94 -21.25
N GLY A 357 0.28 -10.24 -20.07
CA GLY A 357 -0.11 -11.58 -19.62
C GLY A 357 1.07 -12.47 -19.27
N HIS A 358 0.83 -13.76 -19.22
CA HIS A 358 1.87 -14.76 -19.02
C HIS A 358 2.84 -14.80 -20.22
N LEU A 359 4.13 -14.64 -19.96
CA LEU A 359 5.17 -14.64 -20.98
C LEU A 359 6.35 -15.50 -20.57
N ASN A 360 6.77 -16.37 -21.47
CA ASN A 360 8.11 -16.94 -21.47
C ASN A 360 9.12 -15.92 -21.99
N HIS A 361 10.37 -16.06 -21.60
CA HIS A 361 11.49 -15.30 -22.15
C HIS A 361 11.40 -13.78 -21.94
N ASN A 362 10.72 -13.34 -20.86
CA ASN A 362 10.49 -11.92 -20.57
C ASN A 362 11.81 -11.20 -20.23
N ALA A 363 12.21 -10.27 -21.11
CA ALA A 363 13.49 -9.57 -20.99
C ALA A 363 13.54 -8.64 -19.76
N ASN A 364 12.43 -7.99 -19.39
CA ASN A 364 12.40 -7.12 -18.21
C ASN A 364 12.42 -7.90 -16.89
N LEU A 365 11.81 -9.09 -16.88
CA LEU A 365 11.85 -10.00 -15.73
C LEU A 365 13.27 -10.57 -15.52
N SER A 366 14.00 -10.88 -16.60
CA SER A 366 15.41 -11.26 -16.53
C SER A 366 16.29 -10.14 -15.93
N ILE A 367 16.01 -8.85 -16.24
CA ILE A 367 16.70 -7.72 -15.59
C ILE A 367 16.45 -7.74 -14.08
N LYS A 368 15.20 -7.99 -13.65
CA LYS A 368 14.88 -8.08 -12.22
C LYS A 368 15.73 -9.13 -11.50
N ALA A 369 15.87 -10.30 -12.08
CA ALA A 369 16.73 -11.35 -11.54
C ALA A 369 18.20 -10.91 -11.44
N ILE A 370 18.74 -10.32 -12.50
CA ILE A 370 20.12 -9.83 -12.56
C ILE A 370 20.37 -8.75 -11.51
N VAL A 371 19.48 -7.77 -11.41
CA VAL A 371 19.55 -6.68 -10.42
C VAL A 371 19.37 -7.23 -9.00
N GLY A 372 18.47 -8.19 -8.79
CA GLY A 372 18.29 -8.89 -7.52
C GLY A 372 19.56 -9.58 -7.04
N LEU A 373 20.29 -10.26 -7.93
CA LEU A 373 21.58 -10.86 -7.60
C LEU A 373 22.65 -9.82 -7.26
N GLY A 374 22.70 -8.71 -8.00
CA GLY A 374 23.60 -7.59 -7.66
C GLY A 374 23.27 -6.97 -6.29
N ALA A 375 22.00 -6.81 -5.98
CA ALA A 375 21.49 -6.34 -4.69
C ALA A 375 21.88 -7.29 -3.55
N TYR A 376 21.71 -8.60 -3.77
CA TYR A 376 22.12 -9.62 -2.81
C TYR A 376 23.64 -9.61 -2.55
N ALA A 377 24.44 -9.38 -3.58
CA ALA A 377 25.89 -9.24 -3.40
C ALA A 377 26.26 -8.06 -2.45
N GLN A 378 25.53 -6.95 -2.47
CA GLN A 378 25.72 -5.85 -1.50
C GLN A 378 25.36 -6.28 -0.07
N ILE A 379 24.28 -7.03 0.12
CA ILE A 379 23.90 -7.58 1.43
C ILE A 379 25.00 -8.50 1.97
N LEU A 380 25.53 -9.40 1.14
CA LEU A 380 26.62 -10.30 1.52
C LEU A 380 27.89 -9.53 1.92
N ALA A 381 28.23 -8.48 1.19
CA ALA A 381 29.38 -7.62 1.53
C ALA A 381 29.21 -6.95 2.89
N ALA A 382 28.00 -6.45 3.18
CA ALA A 382 27.67 -5.87 4.47
C ALA A 382 27.65 -6.91 5.62
N ALA A 383 27.23 -8.16 5.33
CA ALA A 383 27.28 -9.26 6.25
C ALA A 383 28.71 -9.82 6.48
N GLY A 384 29.72 -9.30 5.78
CA GLY A 384 31.12 -9.70 5.91
C GLY A 384 31.58 -10.83 5.00
N ASP A 385 30.70 -11.42 4.18
CA ASP A 385 31.05 -12.46 3.21
C ASP A 385 31.49 -11.88 1.86
N GLN A 386 32.69 -11.29 1.83
CA GLN A 386 33.27 -10.67 0.64
C GLN A 386 33.53 -11.67 -0.51
N ALA A 387 33.85 -12.92 -0.16
CA ALA A 387 34.16 -13.95 -1.15
C ALA A 387 32.91 -14.30 -1.95
N LYS A 388 31.80 -14.62 -1.27
CA LYS A 388 30.52 -14.94 -1.90
C LYS A 388 29.92 -13.70 -2.59
N SER A 389 30.00 -12.52 -1.98
CA SER A 389 29.59 -11.26 -2.60
C SER A 389 30.25 -11.07 -3.96
N SER A 390 31.59 -11.21 -4.04
CA SER A 390 32.34 -11.05 -5.29
C SER A 390 31.94 -12.10 -6.34
N GLN A 391 31.69 -13.33 -5.92
CA GLN A 391 31.25 -14.43 -6.79
C GLN A 391 29.85 -14.15 -7.38
N ILE A 392 28.90 -13.75 -6.54
CA ILE A 392 27.52 -13.44 -6.98
C ILE A 392 27.50 -12.21 -7.91
N LEU A 393 28.26 -11.17 -7.56
CA LEU A 393 28.36 -9.98 -8.41
C LEU A 393 28.97 -10.30 -9.79
N ALA A 394 29.99 -11.14 -9.84
CA ALA A 394 30.56 -11.60 -11.11
C ALA A 394 29.51 -12.35 -11.95
N LYS A 395 28.74 -13.26 -11.35
CA LYS A 395 27.64 -13.95 -12.02
C LYS A 395 26.58 -12.99 -12.54
N ALA A 396 26.16 -12.00 -11.74
CA ALA A 396 25.19 -11.00 -12.18
C ALA A 396 25.71 -10.19 -13.39
N LYS A 397 27.02 -9.87 -13.43
CA LYS A 397 27.65 -9.20 -14.59
C LYS A 397 27.69 -10.08 -15.83
N ASP A 398 28.02 -11.37 -15.68
CA ASP A 398 28.00 -12.32 -16.78
C ASP A 398 26.58 -12.45 -17.37
N MET A 399 25.57 -12.55 -16.49
CA MET A 399 24.18 -12.59 -16.90
C MET A 399 23.74 -11.30 -17.60
N ALA A 400 24.15 -10.13 -17.12
CA ALA A 400 23.87 -8.84 -17.77
C ALA A 400 24.51 -8.75 -19.17
N ALA A 401 25.76 -9.23 -19.33
CA ALA A 401 26.41 -9.28 -20.62
C ALA A 401 25.68 -10.19 -21.62
N LEU A 402 25.21 -11.35 -21.16
CA LEU A 402 24.43 -12.28 -21.99
C LEU A 402 23.05 -11.67 -22.31
N TRP A 403 22.41 -11.01 -21.34
CA TRP A 403 21.12 -10.33 -21.53
C TRP A 403 21.19 -9.30 -22.68
N LEU A 404 22.25 -8.48 -22.74
CA LEU A 404 22.43 -7.49 -23.80
C LEU A 404 22.39 -8.13 -25.21
N GLN A 405 22.95 -9.32 -25.34
CA GLN A 405 22.93 -10.08 -26.60
C GLN A 405 21.52 -10.63 -26.89
N MET A 406 20.87 -11.27 -25.91
CA MET A 406 19.57 -11.90 -26.04
C MET A 406 18.46 -10.86 -26.32
N ALA A 407 18.49 -9.73 -25.64
CA ALA A 407 17.53 -8.63 -25.82
C ALA A 407 17.73 -7.82 -27.11
N GLY A 408 18.85 -8.04 -27.84
CA GLY A 408 19.17 -7.30 -29.05
C GLY A 408 19.62 -5.87 -28.81
N ALA A 409 20.23 -5.59 -27.65
CA ALA A 409 20.77 -4.27 -27.31
C ALA A 409 21.90 -3.84 -28.30
N GLY A 410 22.06 -2.50 -28.44
CA GLY A 410 23.12 -1.92 -29.27
C GLY A 410 22.85 -1.89 -30.77
N LYS A 411 21.64 -2.19 -31.23
CA LYS A 411 21.22 -1.96 -32.59
C LYS A 411 20.64 -0.54 -32.67
N ASP A 412 21.33 0.34 -33.39
CA ASP A 412 20.98 1.75 -33.48
C ASP A 412 19.50 1.98 -33.84
N GLY A 413 18.81 2.72 -32.97
CA GLY A 413 17.39 3.08 -33.13
C GLY A 413 16.39 1.96 -32.90
N GLN A 414 16.82 0.78 -32.46
CA GLN A 414 15.95 -0.33 -32.12
C GLN A 414 15.80 -0.46 -30.59
N PRO A 415 14.55 -0.64 -30.09
CA PRO A 415 14.35 -0.94 -28.68
C PRO A 415 14.85 -2.35 -28.33
N THR A 416 15.19 -2.58 -27.07
CA THR A 416 15.35 -3.94 -26.58
C THR A 416 14.00 -4.67 -26.57
N ARG A 417 14.05 -5.97 -26.79
CA ARG A 417 12.85 -6.80 -26.98
C ARG A 417 12.00 -6.91 -25.73
N LEU A 418 10.70 -7.16 -25.90
CA LEU A 418 9.79 -7.57 -24.82
C LEU A 418 10.16 -8.98 -24.32
N THR A 419 10.31 -9.93 -25.24
CA THR A 419 10.77 -11.29 -24.95
C THR A 419 11.96 -11.63 -25.87
N PHE A 420 12.85 -12.49 -25.42
CA PHE A 420 14.09 -12.79 -26.17
C PHE A 420 13.85 -13.43 -27.54
N ASP A 421 12.74 -14.14 -27.72
CA ASP A 421 12.36 -14.85 -28.93
C ASP A 421 11.57 -13.99 -29.94
N ARG A 422 11.08 -12.81 -29.58
CA ARG A 422 10.23 -11.97 -30.43
C ARG A 422 10.93 -10.70 -30.89
N SER A 423 11.44 -10.70 -32.12
CA SER A 423 12.00 -9.50 -32.73
C SER A 423 10.93 -8.45 -33.05
N GLY A 424 11.29 -7.15 -33.03
CA GLY A 424 10.39 -6.05 -33.34
C GLY A 424 9.41 -5.69 -32.23
N THR A 425 9.50 -6.34 -31.06
CA THR A 425 8.73 -6.01 -29.86
C THR A 425 9.55 -5.08 -28.94
N TRP A 426 8.89 -4.48 -27.94
CA TRP A 426 9.52 -3.65 -26.92
C TRP A 426 8.70 -3.66 -25.64
N SER A 427 9.33 -3.33 -24.52
CA SER A 427 8.68 -2.98 -23.25
C SER A 427 9.52 -1.99 -22.48
N MET A 428 8.93 -1.30 -21.52
CA MET A 428 9.68 -0.46 -20.59
C MET A 428 10.53 -1.35 -19.66
N LYS A 429 11.83 -1.05 -19.55
CA LYS A 429 12.78 -1.80 -18.71
C LYS A 429 12.92 -1.16 -17.33
N TYR A 430 11.78 -0.97 -16.63
CA TYR A 430 11.74 -0.28 -15.33
C TYR A 430 12.61 -0.95 -14.25
N ASN A 431 12.88 -2.23 -14.35
CA ASN A 431 13.75 -2.94 -13.41
C ASN A 431 15.21 -2.47 -13.44
N LEU A 432 15.64 -1.78 -14.49
CA LEU A 432 16.95 -1.12 -14.56
C LEU A 432 17.12 -0.02 -13.49
N LEU A 433 16.02 0.52 -12.95
CA LEU A 433 16.07 1.62 -11.99
C LEU A 433 16.97 1.30 -10.80
N PHE A 434 16.86 0.10 -10.23
CA PHE A 434 17.60 -0.27 -9.03
C PHE A 434 19.07 -0.61 -9.30
N ASP A 435 19.48 -0.94 -10.52
CA ASP A 435 20.91 -0.97 -10.88
C ASP A 435 21.54 0.41 -10.68
N ARG A 436 20.81 1.48 -11.05
CA ARG A 436 21.25 2.88 -10.85
C ARG A 436 21.18 3.33 -9.40
N LEU A 437 20.04 3.12 -8.73
CA LEU A 437 19.83 3.58 -7.36
C LEU A 437 20.79 2.92 -6.37
N LEU A 438 21.03 1.62 -6.50
CA LEU A 438 21.94 0.84 -5.68
C LEU A 438 23.40 0.91 -6.18
N ARG A 439 23.66 1.56 -7.33
CA ARG A 439 24.99 1.71 -7.94
C ARG A 439 25.70 0.38 -8.18
N LEU A 440 24.96 -0.63 -8.67
CA LEU A 440 25.48 -1.97 -8.88
C LEU A 440 26.44 -2.05 -10.07
N GLY A 441 26.22 -1.20 -11.09
CA GLY A 441 27.04 -1.12 -12.29
C GLY A 441 27.03 -2.40 -13.14
N LEU A 442 25.84 -3.00 -13.28
CA LEU A 442 25.63 -4.24 -14.03
C LEU A 442 25.46 -3.99 -15.51
N PHE A 443 24.78 -2.90 -15.87
CA PHE A 443 24.47 -2.54 -17.25
C PHE A 443 25.23 -1.28 -17.70
N PRO A 444 25.62 -1.20 -19.01
CA PRO A 444 26.36 -0.05 -19.52
C PRO A 444 25.45 1.19 -19.65
N GLU A 445 26.03 2.39 -19.45
CA GLU A 445 25.33 3.68 -19.57
C GLU A 445 24.58 3.84 -20.90
N LYS A 446 25.15 3.31 -21.98
CA LYS A 446 24.53 3.36 -23.31
C LYS A 446 23.17 2.70 -23.36
N LEU A 447 22.93 1.61 -22.61
CA LEU A 447 21.61 0.94 -22.55
C LEU A 447 20.54 1.89 -22.03
N TYR A 448 20.83 2.62 -20.93
CA TYR A 448 19.89 3.58 -20.36
C TYR A 448 19.54 4.71 -21.33
N GLN A 449 20.55 5.23 -22.02
CA GLN A 449 20.36 6.29 -23.02
C GLN A 449 19.52 5.82 -24.20
N ASP A 450 19.77 4.61 -24.72
CA ASP A 450 19.05 4.04 -25.84
C ASP A 450 17.59 3.76 -25.48
N GLU A 451 17.33 3.17 -24.29
CA GLU A 451 15.97 2.91 -23.81
C GLU A 451 15.19 4.20 -23.59
N LEU A 452 15.79 5.21 -22.94
CA LEU A 452 15.14 6.52 -22.74
C LEU A 452 14.80 7.20 -24.06
N ALA A 453 15.69 7.15 -25.05
CA ALA A 453 15.42 7.72 -26.38
C ALA A 453 14.22 7.05 -27.05
N VAL A 454 14.10 5.72 -26.92
CA VAL A 454 12.95 4.95 -27.42
C VAL A 454 11.66 5.35 -26.71
N TYR A 455 11.71 5.48 -25.36
CA TYR A 455 10.51 5.83 -24.57
C TYR A 455 10.03 7.24 -24.91
N LEU A 456 10.91 8.21 -24.99
CA LEU A 456 10.58 9.59 -25.38
C LEU A 456 9.95 9.65 -26.79
N ALA A 457 10.45 8.85 -27.74
CA ALA A 457 9.89 8.79 -29.08
C ALA A 457 8.50 8.13 -29.15
N ARG A 458 8.14 7.31 -28.14
CA ARG A 458 6.84 6.61 -28.07
C ARG A 458 5.84 7.26 -27.14
N GLN A 459 6.27 8.21 -26.34
CA GLN A 459 5.39 8.92 -25.40
C GLN A 459 4.25 9.61 -26.15
N ASN A 460 3.03 9.45 -25.63
CA ASN A 460 1.83 10.12 -26.11
C ASN A 460 1.27 11.08 -25.03
N ARG A 461 0.11 11.67 -25.29
CA ARG A 461 -0.55 12.60 -24.36
C ARG A 461 -0.79 12.01 -22.97
N TYR A 462 -0.98 10.71 -22.85
CA TYR A 462 -1.37 10.02 -21.61
C TYR A 462 -0.20 9.27 -20.95
N GLY A 463 0.99 9.36 -21.50
CA GLY A 463 2.19 8.69 -21.00
C GLY A 463 2.80 7.75 -22.03
N LEU A 464 3.48 6.74 -21.56
CA LEU A 464 4.09 5.69 -22.38
C LEU A 464 3.07 4.55 -22.56
N PRO A 465 2.75 4.14 -23.80
CA PRO A 465 1.80 3.08 -24.06
C PRO A 465 2.34 1.70 -23.66
#